data_8cd3289066f7637b6d5d11a65b937929
#
_entry.id   8cd3289066f7637b6d5d11a65b937929
#
_cell.length_a   1.000
_cell.length_b   1.000
_cell.length_c   1.000
_cell.angle_alpha   90.00
_cell.angle_beta   90.00
_cell.angle_gamma   90.00
#
_symmetry.space_group_name_H-M   'P 1'
#
loop_
_entity.id
_entity.type
_entity.pdbx_description
1 polymer ?
#
loop_
_entity_poly.entity_id
_entity_poly.type
_entity_poly.pdbx_seq_one_letter_code
_entity_poly.pdbx_strand_id
1 'polypeptide(L)'
;MSYADKIFIQNCRDILDHGVWDTELEVRPHWEDDGAPAHTVKKFGIVNRYNLAEEFPILTLRRTFWKSAVDEMLWIWQKKSNNIHDLSSHVWDQWADENGSIGKAYGYQLGVKHHYPEGEMDQVDRVLYDLKHNPASRRIMTNIYNHHDLSEMALYPCAYSMTFNVSGNTLNAILNQRSQDMLAANNWNVVQYAVLVHMMAQVSGLQVGELVHVIADAHIYDRHVPVIEKILQNPQYDAPKFSVDPSVHDFYAFTKNSVQLEGYQAHPLEGKIPVAV
;
A
#
# COMPACT_ATOMS: atom_id res chain seq x y z
N MET A 1 -9.34 -8.67 -19.11
CA MET A 1 -9.92 -7.53 -18.34
C MET A 1 -9.49 -7.71 -16.89
N SER A 2 -8.69 -6.77 -16.36
CA SER A 2 -8.12 -6.85 -15.01
C SER A 2 -9.20 -6.79 -13.92
N TYR A 3 -9.07 -7.65 -12.91
CA TYR A 3 -9.96 -7.62 -11.74
C TYR A 3 -9.72 -6.37 -10.87
N ALA A 4 -8.46 -5.92 -10.79
CA ALA A 4 -8.13 -4.67 -10.09
C ALA A 4 -8.83 -3.46 -10.71
N ASP A 5 -8.91 -3.39 -12.04
CA ASP A 5 -9.65 -2.32 -12.73
C ASP A 5 -11.15 -2.35 -12.40
N LYS A 6 -11.75 -3.55 -12.36
CA LYS A 6 -13.17 -3.68 -11.98
C LYS A 6 -13.45 -3.16 -10.59
N ILE A 7 -12.62 -3.53 -9.62
CA ILE A 7 -12.72 -3.04 -8.22
C ILE A 7 -12.54 -1.52 -8.18
N PHE A 8 -11.55 -0.99 -8.88
CA PHE A 8 -11.29 0.44 -8.92
C PHE A 8 -12.46 1.22 -9.51
N ILE A 9 -12.99 0.77 -10.65
CA ILE A 9 -14.18 1.37 -11.29
C ILE A 9 -15.36 1.36 -10.31
N GLN A 10 -15.65 0.20 -9.72
CA GLN A 10 -16.76 0.05 -8.79
C GLN A 10 -16.63 1.00 -7.59
N ASN A 11 -15.47 1.06 -6.96
CA ASN A 11 -15.21 1.91 -5.80
C ASN A 11 -15.33 3.41 -6.18
N CYS A 12 -14.69 3.83 -7.29
CA CYS A 12 -14.75 5.23 -7.70
C CYS A 12 -16.18 5.65 -8.08
N ARG A 13 -16.95 4.79 -8.78
CA ARG A 13 -18.36 5.06 -9.07
C ARG A 13 -19.19 5.15 -7.80
N ASP A 14 -19.04 4.20 -6.88
CA ASP A 14 -19.78 4.22 -5.61
C ASP A 14 -19.45 5.46 -4.77
N ILE A 15 -18.19 5.92 -4.76
CA ILE A 15 -17.79 7.16 -4.08
C ILE A 15 -18.42 8.37 -4.77
N LEU A 16 -18.36 8.48 -6.12
CA LEU A 16 -18.87 9.63 -6.86
C LEU A 16 -20.40 9.71 -6.81
N ASP A 17 -21.08 8.57 -6.89
CA ASP A 17 -22.55 8.51 -7.00
C ASP A 17 -23.24 8.55 -5.61
N HIS A 18 -22.59 7.99 -4.56
CA HIS A 18 -23.21 7.80 -3.24
C HIS A 18 -22.34 8.28 -2.07
N GLY A 19 -21.20 8.91 -2.34
CA GLY A 19 -20.31 9.43 -1.31
C GLY A 19 -20.85 10.70 -0.67
N VAL A 20 -20.26 11.06 0.45
CA VAL A 20 -20.59 12.27 1.20
C VAL A 20 -19.45 13.29 1.05
N TRP A 21 -19.80 14.51 0.64
CA TRP A 21 -18.87 15.63 0.59
C TRP A 21 -18.62 16.22 1.98
N ASP A 22 -17.40 16.69 2.21
CA ASP A 22 -17.00 17.36 3.46
C ASP A 22 -16.91 18.89 3.32
N THR A 23 -17.56 19.47 2.31
CA THR A 23 -17.49 20.91 1.97
C THR A 23 -17.97 21.84 3.09
N GLU A 24 -18.80 21.34 4.02
CA GLU A 24 -19.28 22.09 5.18
C GLU A 24 -18.35 21.97 6.42
N LEU A 25 -17.27 21.21 6.30
CA LEU A 25 -16.32 20.97 7.38
C LEU A 25 -15.02 21.72 7.18
N GLU A 26 -14.39 22.13 8.26
CA GLU A 26 -13.00 22.56 8.23
C GLU A 26 -12.11 21.33 7.95
N VAL A 27 -11.33 21.37 6.85
CA VAL A 27 -10.45 20.28 6.44
C VAL A 27 -8.99 20.68 6.63
N ARG A 28 -8.17 19.73 7.06
CA ARG A 28 -6.73 19.95 7.26
C ARG A 28 -5.97 20.13 5.92
N PRO A 29 -6.23 19.28 4.87
CA PRO A 29 -5.44 19.37 3.65
C PRO A 29 -5.78 20.61 2.84
N HIS A 30 -4.74 21.17 2.22
CA HIS A 30 -4.85 22.32 1.31
C HIS A 30 -4.14 22.00 0.00
N TRP A 31 -4.59 22.61 -1.09
CA TRP A 31 -3.91 22.49 -2.37
C TRP A 31 -2.57 23.21 -2.36
N GLU A 32 -1.51 22.51 -2.83
CA GLU A 32 -0.14 23.03 -2.84
C GLU A 32 0.02 24.32 -3.66
N ASP A 33 -0.76 24.48 -4.73
CA ASP A 33 -0.61 25.57 -5.71
C ASP A 33 -1.23 26.88 -5.27
N ASP A 34 -2.35 26.89 -4.55
CA ASP A 34 -3.08 28.11 -4.18
C ASP A 34 -3.49 28.17 -2.71
N GLY A 35 -3.22 27.12 -1.93
CA GLY A 35 -3.57 27.05 -0.51
C GLY A 35 -5.07 26.92 -0.22
N ALA A 36 -5.91 26.69 -1.24
CA ALA A 36 -7.34 26.49 -1.04
C ALA A 36 -7.60 25.17 -0.28
N PRO A 37 -8.67 25.08 0.55
CA PRO A 37 -9.03 23.82 1.20
C PRO A 37 -9.25 22.71 0.18
N ALA A 38 -8.68 21.54 0.44
CA ALA A 38 -8.80 20.37 -0.43
C ALA A 38 -9.93 19.46 0.12
N HIS A 39 -11.15 19.70 -0.38
CA HIS A 39 -12.33 18.94 0.00
C HIS A 39 -12.42 17.58 -0.69
N THR A 40 -13.11 16.64 -0.06
CA THR A 40 -13.26 15.27 -0.58
C THR A 40 -14.72 14.83 -0.64
N VAL A 41 -15.02 13.98 -1.62
CA VAL A 41 -16.16 13.07 -1.57
C VAL A 41 -15.66 11.70 -1.13
N LYS A 42 -16.34 11.06 -0.18
CA LYS A 42 -15.85 9.85 0.48
C LYS A 42 -16.91 8.84 0.84
N LYS A 43 -16.46 7.59 0.97
CA LYS A 43 -17.23 6.47 1.52
C LYS A 43 -16.49 5.82 2.69
N PHE A 44 -17.25 5.45 3.70
CA PHE A 44 -16.76 4.73 4.86
C PHE A 44 -16.85 3.21 4.65
N GLY A 45 -15.77 2.49 5.01
CA GLY A 45 -15.84 1.04 5.17
C GLY A 45 -15.82 0.23 3.86
N ILE A 46 -14.92 0.55 2.92
CA ILE A 46 -14.73 -0.26 1.71
C ILE A 46 -13.84 -1.46 2.01
N VAL A 47 -14.24 -2.64 1.51
CA VAL A 47 -13.47 -3.90 1.61
C VAL A 47 -13.27 -4.48 0.22
N ASN A 48 -12.03 -4.53 -0.23
CA ASN A 48 -11.64 -5.13 -1.50
C ASN A 48 -10.94 -6.46 -1.26
N ARG A 49 -11.14 -7.43 -2.18
CA ARG A 49 -10.51 -8.75 -2.13
C ARG A 49 -9.78 -9.01 -3.43
N TYR A 50 -8.50 -9.39 -3.33
CA TYR A 50 -7.66 -9.71 -4.47
C TYR A 50 -7.10 -11.12 -4.30
N ASN A 51 -7.51 -12.05 -5.18
CA ASN A 51 -6.94 -13.40 -5.22
C ASN A 51 -5.58 -13.34 -5.94
N LEU A 52 -4.50 -13.28 -5.15
CA LEU A 52 -3.14 -13.14 -5.69
C LEU A 52 -2.63 -14.40 -6.40
N ALA A 53 -3.27 -15.55 -6.16
CA ALA A 53 -2.95 -16.79 -6.87
C ALA A 53 -3.47 -16.78 -8.32
N GLU A 54 -4.51 -15.99 -8.61
CA GLU A 54 -5.13 -15.90 -9.93
C GLU A 54 -4.60 -14.72 -10.73
N GLU A 55 -4.48 -13.53 -10.10
CA GLU A 55 -4.16 -12.30 -10.80
C GLU A 55 -3.38 -11.32 -9.91
N PHE A 56 -2.37 -10.68 -10.49
CA PHE A 56 -1.68 -9.59 -9.79
C PHE A 56 -2.49 -8.29 -9.87
N PRO A 57 -2.81 -7.64 -8.73
CA PRO A 57 -3.78 -6.56 -8.68
C PRO A 57 -3.18 -5.19 -9.06
N ILE A 58 -2.83 -5.02 -10.32
CA ILE A 58 -2.34 -3.73 -10.86
C ILE A 58 -3.34 -3.12 -11.83
N LEU A 59 -3.51 -1.80 -11.79
CA LEU A 59 -4.40 -1.09 -12.71
C LEU A 59 -3.82 -1.06 -14.12
N THR A 60 -4.71 -1.24 -15.11
CA THR A 60 -4.44 -0.99 -16.52
C THR A 60 -5.08 0.29 -17.02
N LEU A 61 -6.12 0.78 -16.37
CA LEU A 61 -6.80 2.06 -16.67
C LEU A 61 -5.88 3.27 -16.59
N ARG A 62 -4.89 3.20 -15.73
CA ARG A 62 -3.80 4.16 -15.62
C ARG A 62 -2.51 3.46 -15.19
N ARG A 63 -1.37 4.03 -15.61
CA ARG A 63 -0.07 3.49 -15.24
C ARG A 63 0.21 3.63 -13.75
N THR A 64 0.60 2.52 -13.12
CA THR A 64 1.20 2.50 -11.79
C THR A 64 2.71 2.29 -11.91
N PHE A 65 3.51 3.16 -11.28
CA PHE A 65 4.97 3.05 -11.25
C PHE A 65 5.40 1.96 -10.25
N TRP A 66 5.05 0.74 -10.57
CA TRP A 66 5.14 -0.40 -9.68
C TRP A 66 6.55 -0.69 -9.14
N LYS A 67 7.61 -0.44 -9.93
CA LYS A 67 8.99 -0.60 -9.43
C LYS A 67 9.32 0.38 -8.31
N SER A 68 8.82 1.61 -8.38
CA SER A 68 8.95 2.59 -7.29
C SER A 68 8.12 2.19 -6.08
N ALA A 69 6.92 1.64 -6.30
CA ALA A 69 6.10 1.11 -5.21
C ALA A 69 6.77 -0.08 -4.49
N VAL A 70 7.43 -0.97 -5.23
CA VAL A 70 8.22 -2.08 -4.66
C VAL A 70 9.43 -1.56 -3.88
N ASP A 71 10.15 -0.58 -4.43
CA ASP A 71 11.33 0.03 -3.77
C ASP A 71 10.93 0.67 -2.42
N GLU A 72 9.81 1.39 -2.38
CA GLU A 72 9.26 1.96 -1.16
C GLU A 72 8.80 0.88 -0.18
N MET A 73 8.15 -0.18 -0.63
CA MET A 73 7.77 -1.30 0.24
C MET A 73 9.02 -1.94 0.88
N LEU A 74 10.10 -2.15 0.11
CA LEU A 74 11.36 -2.66 0.63
C LEU A 74 12.04 -1.67 1.58
N TRP A 75 11.93 -0.36 1.33
CA TRP A 75 12.42 0.67 2.23
C TRP A 75 11.70 0.62 3.58
N ILE A 76 10.37 0.44 3.58
CA ILE A 76 9.57 0.36 4.81
C ILE A 76 9.80 -0.98 5.52
N TRP A 77 9.70 -2.12 4.83
CA TRP A 77 9.62 -3.44 5.44
C TRP A 77 10.96 -4.15 5.60
N GLN A 78 11.89 -3.94 4.68
CA GLN A 78 13.18 -4.62 4.67
C GLN A 78 14.26 -3.75 5.31
N LYS A 79 14.44 -2.52 4.82
CA LYS A 79 15.41 -1.58 5.41
C LYS A 79 14.94 -1.00 6.74
N LYS A 80 13.62 -0.98 6.99
CA LYS A 80 13.01 -0.40 8.20
C LYS A 80 13.48 1.03 8.45
N SER A 81 13.69 1.76 7.34
CA SER A 81 14.23 3.11 7.34
C SER A 81 13.12 4.16 7.42
N ASN A 82 13.46 5.29 7.98
CA ASN A 82 12.70 6.52 7.97
C ASN A 82 13.45 7.67 7.29
N ASN A 83 14.55 7.37 6.59
CA ASN A 83 15.36 8.35 5.88
C ASN A 83 15.16 8.20 4.36
N ILE A 84 14.75 9.29 3.69
CA ILE A 84 14.48 9.29 2.24
C ILE A 84 15.72 9.04 1.37
N HIS A 85 16.94 9.26 1.92
CA HIS A 85 18.17 8.95 1.19
C HIS A 85 18.38 7.45 0.95
N ASP A 86 17.65 6.60 1.69
CA ASP A 86 17.64 5.15 1.48
C ASP A 86 16.62 4.71 0.41
N LEU A 87 15.83 5.64 -0.13
CA LEU A 87 14.80 5.42 -1.14
C LEU A 87 15.22 5.99 -2.48
N SER A 88 14.97 5.28 -3.59
CA SER A 88 15.35 5.77 -4.93
C SER A 88 14.33 6.72 -5.54
N SER A 89 13.10 6.77 -5.04
CA SER A 89 12.04 7.65 -5.52
C SER A 89 11.90 8.90 -4.66
N HIS A 90 11.28 9.95 -5.22
CA HIS A 90 11.08 11.24 -4.57
C HIS A 90 9.67 11.40 -3.97
N VAL A 91 8.96 10.29 -3.75
CA VAL A 91 7.55 10.34 -3.30
C VAL A 91 7.38 10.83 -1.86
N TRP A 92 8.46 10.88 -1.07
CA TRP A 92 8.47 11.31 0.32
C TRP A 92 9.16 12.66 0.58
N ASP A 93 9.74 13.30 -0.44
CA ASP A 93 10.56 14.51 -0.28
C ASP A 93 9.84 15.64 0.48
N GLN A 94 8.53 15.81 0.24
CA GLN A 94 7.75 16.88 0.87
C GLN A 94 7.45 16.64 2.38
N TRP A 95 7.66 15.41 2.88
CA TRP A 95 7.47 15.08 4.30
C TRP A 95 8.78 14.92 5.08
N ALA A 96 9.91 14.99 4.39
CA ALA A 96 11.19 14.85 5.04
C ALA A 96 11.68 16.18 5.63
N ASP A 97 12.36 16.09 6.77
CA ASP A 97 13.07 17.22 7.36
C ASP A 97 14.41 17.51 6.61
N GLU A 98 15.15 18.47 7.08
CA GLU A 98 16.46 18.87 6.50
C GLU A 98 17.51 17.76 6.49
N ASN A 99 17.35 16.71 7.32
CA ASN A 99 18.21 15.54 7.39
C ASN A 99 17.68 14.36 6.55
N GLY A 100 16.59 14.55 5.86
CA GLY A 100 15.91 13.52 5.08
C GLY A 100 15.08 12.55 5.91
N SER A 101 14.75 12.87 7.16
CA SER A 101 13.97 12.02 8.04
C SER A 101 12.47 12.31 7.95
N ILE A 102 11.64 11.27 7.93
CA ILE A 102 10.18 11.37 8.12
C ILE A 102 9.76 11.11 9.58
N GLY A 103 10.70 11.20 10.52
CA GLY A 103 10.46 10.97 11.93
C GLY A 103 10.21 9.50 12.27
N LYS A 104 9.47 9.22 13.33
CA LYS A 104 9.21 7.86 13.82
C LYS A 104 8.10 7.13 13.04
N ALA A 105 7.96 7.43 11.75
CA ALA A 105 6.90 6.90 10.90
C ALA A 105 7.32 5.61 10.15
N TYR A 106 6.36 4.84 9.70
CA TYR A 106 6.47 3.68 8.81
C TYR A 106 7.60 2.69 9.17
N GLY A 107 8.70 2.68 8.42
CA GLY A 107 9.81 1.73 8.61
C GLY A 107 10.41 1.79 10.01
N TYR A 108 10.49 2.98 10.62
CA TYR A 108 10.95 3.12 12.00
C TYR A 108 10.13 2.24 12.96
N GLN A 109 8.79 2.28 12.88
CA GLN A 109 7.93 1.50 13.77
C GLN A 109 8.06 -0.01 13.56
N LEU A 110 8.31 -0.46 12.32
CA LEU A 110 8.57 -1.86 12.04
C LEU A 110 9.90 -2.34 12.61
N GLY A 111 10.91 -1.46 12.67
CA GLY A 111 12.27 -1.77 13.13
C GLY A 111 12.47 -1.74 14.65
N VAL A 112 11.50 -1.21 15.41
CA VAL A 112 11.57 -1.20 16.87
C VAL A 112 11.62 -2.63 17.40
N LYS A 113 12.63 -2.93 18.24
CA LYS A 113 12.78 -4.25 18.85
C LYS A 113 11.82 -4.42 20.03
N HIS A 114 11.21 -5.60 20.09
CA HIS A 114 10.29 -6.01 21.14
C HIS A 114 10.77 -7.32 21.75
N HIS A 115 10.47 -7.52 23.04
CA HIS A 115 10.78 -8.77 23.75
C HIS A 115 9.67 -9.80 23.55
N TYR A 116 10.04 -10.95 23.01
CA TYR A 116 9.18 -12.12 22.88
C TYR A 116 9.76 -13.29 23.69
N PRO A 117 9.00 -14.35 23.97
CA PRO A 117 9.54 -15.54 24.64
C PRO A 117 10.73 -16.15 23.91
N GLU A 118 10.77 -16.01 22.57
CA GLU A 118 11.81 -16.54 21.69
C GLU A 118 13.03 -15.62 21.54
N GLY A 119 12.97 -14.41 22.12
CA GLY A 119 14.06 -13.42 22.05
C GLY A 119 13.62 -12.05 21.57
N GLU A 120 14.58 -11.17 21.33
CA GLU A 120 14.31 -9.84 20.77
C GLU A 120 14.14 -9.91 19.25
N MET A 121 13.02 -9.40 18.77
CA MET A 121 12.72 -9.28 17.34
C MET A 121 11.98 -7.97 17.08
N ASP A 122 12.15 -7.41 15.89
CA ASP A 122 11.23 -6.39 15.41
C ASP A 122 9.97 -7.03 14.80
N GLN A 123 9.01 -6.21 14.37
CA GLN A 123 7.73 -6.72 13.91
C GLN A 123 7.86 -7.56 12.63
N VAL A 124 8.79 -7.24 11.73
CA VAL A 124 9.01 -7.99 10.48
C VAL A 124 9.64 -9.35 10.77
N ASP A 125 10.69 -9.37 11.60
CA ASP A 125 11.35 -10.61 12.04
C ASP A 125 10.36 -11.52 12.78
N ARG A 126 9.48 -10.93 13.60
CA ARG A 126 8.42 -11.69 14.29
C ARG A 126 7.42 -12.32 13.31
N VAL A 127 6.97 -11.59 12.30
CA VAL A 127 6.08 -12.15 11.26
C VAL A 127 6.77 -13.29 10.52
N LEU A 128 8.01 -13.10 10.07
CA LEU A 128 8.79 -14.15 9.38
C LEU A 128 9.00 -15.38 10.26
N TYR A 129 9.30 -15.19 11.54
CA TYR A 129 9.43 -16.28 12.51
C TYR A 129 8.11 -17.07 12.65
N ASP A 130 6.99 -16.37 12.87
CA ASP A 130 5.71 -17.03 13.09
C ASP A 130 5.20 -17.74 11.83
N LEU A 131 5.39 -17.18 10.63
CA LEU A 131 5.02 -17.85 9.38
C LEU A 131 5.77 -19.17 9.17
N LYS A 132 7.02 -19.28 9.65
CA LYS A 132 7.84 -20.49 9.54
C LYS A 132 7.61 -21.48 10.66
N HIS A 133 7.42 -21.01 11.89
CA HIS A 133 7.43 -21.84 13.09
C HIS A 133 6.06 -22.00 13.74
N ASN A 134 5.16 -21.03 13.55
CA ASN A 134 3.85 -20.98 14.18
C ASN A 134 2.74 -20.63 13.17
N PRO A 135 2.67 -21.27 11.98
CA PRO A 135 1.74 -20.85 10.91
C PRO A 135 0.25 -20.90 11.31
N ALA A 136 -0.12 -21.72 12.29
CA ALA A 136 -1.47 -21.78 12.84
C ALA A 136 -1.81 -20.62 13.80
N SER A 137 -0.86 -19.72 14.10
CA SER A 137 -1.09 -18.59 14.98
C SER A 137 -2.09 -17.59 14.38
N ARG A 138 -2.98 -17.08 15.23
CA ARG A 138 -3.92 -15.99 14.90
C ARG A 138 -3.38 -14.62 15.34
N ARG A 139 -2.08 -14.52 15.63
CA ARG A 139 -1.40 -13.33 16.19
C ARG A 139 -0.29 -12.82 15.27
N ILE A 140 -0.27 -13.28 14.01
CA ILE A 140 0.75 -12.86 13.03
C ILE A 140 0.31 -11.52 12.45
N MET A 141 0.84 -10.44 12.98
CA MET A 141 0.43 -9.09 12.56
C MET A 141 1.51 -8.06 12.84
N THR A 142 1.40 -6.93 12.13
CA THR A 142 2.16 -5.71 12.40
C THR A 142 1.20 -4.56 12.66
N ASN A 143 1.64 -3.58 13.43
CA ASN A 143 0.94 -2.31 13.65
C ASN A 143 1.95 -1.18 13.79
N ILE A 144 1.82 -0.18 12.94
CA ILE A 144 2.74 0.96 12.90
C ILE A 144 2.08 2.28 13.33
N TYR A 145 0.79 2.24 13.72
CA TYR A 145 0.08 3.38 14.27
C TYR A 145 0.29 3.41 15.80
N ASN A 146 1.40 4.00 16.21
CA ASN A 146 1.80 4.07 17.61
C ASN A 146 1.45 5.45 18.19
N HIS A 147 0.43 5.51 19.05
CA HIS A 147 -0.02 6.77 19.65
C HIS A 147 1.05 7.50 20.46
N HIS A 148 2.02 6.78 21.03
CA HIS A 148 3.13 7.39 21.78
C HIS A 148 4.03 8.26 20.89
N ASP A 149 4.21 7.85 19.64
CA ASP A 149 5.15 8.46 18.70
C ASP A 149 4.49 9.36 17.63
N LEU A 150 3.14 9.51 17.63
CA LEU A 150 2.43 10.25 16.57
C LEU A 150 2.94 11.67 16.38
N SER A 151 3.27 12.39 17.47
CA SER A 151 3.78 13.76 17.39
C SER A 151 5.16 13.88 16.76
N GLU A 152 5.89 12.77 16.66
CA GLU A 152 7.21 12.68 16.04
C GLU A 152 7.17 12.07 14.62
N MET A 153 5.98 11.90 14.04
CA MET A 153 5.76 11.41 12.68
C MET A 153 5.46 12.57 11.73
N ALA A 154 6.20 12.68 10.65
CA ALA A 154 5.90 13.68 9.60
C ALA A 154 4.55 13.42 8.93
N LEU A 155 4.17 12.15 8.80
CA LEU A 155 2.87 11.72 8.29
C LEU A 155 2.37 10.50 9.08
N TYR A 156 1.15 10.58 9.61
CA TYR A 156 0.52 9.46 10.30
C TYR A 156 0.23 8.32 9.31
N PRO A 157 0.60 7.07 9.64
CA PRO A 157 0.46 5.95 8.72
C PRO A 157 -0.97 5.78 8.20
N CYS A 158 -1.15 5.79 6.88
CA CYS A 158 -2.43 5.47 6.23
C CYS A 158 -2.66 3.96 6.21
N ALA A 159 -1.72 3.20 5.64
CA ALA A 159 -1.65 1.76 5.72
C ALA A 159 -0.95 1.38 7.03
N TYR A 160 -1.73 1.09 8.07
CA TYR A 160 -1.21 1.07 9.44
C TYR A 160 -1.04 -0.32 10.05
N SER A 161 -1.67 -1.34 9.49
CA SER A 161 -1.63 -2.69 10.06
C SER A 161 -1.75 -3.74 8.98
N MET A 162 -0.95 -4.80 9.10
CA MET A 162 -1.08 -6.04 8.33
C MET A 162 -1.38 -7.19 9.27
N THR A 163 -2.36 -8.01 8.92
CA THR A 163 -2.64 -9.28 9.59
C THR A 163 -2.44 -10.41 8.60
N PHE A 164 -1.67 -11.43 8.99
CA PHE A 164 -1.40 -12.61 8.18
C PHE A 164 -2.11 -13.83 8.75
N ASN A 165 -2.60 -14.69 7.87
CA ASN A 165 -3.26 -15.94 8.25
C ASN A 165 -2.88 -17.05 7.28
N VAL A 166 -2.52 -18.21 7.80
CA VAL A 166 -2.23 -19.39 7.01
C VAL A 166 -3.42 -20.36 7.09
N SER A 167 -4.02 -20.65 5.94
CA SER A 167 -5.11 -21.60 5.79
C SER A 167 -4.61 -22.79 4.97
N GLY A 168 -4.46 -23.96 5.60
CA GLY A 168 -3.77 -25.10 4.97
C GLY A 168 -2.31 -24.75 4.70
N ASN A 169 -1.92 -24.60 3.44
CA ASN A 169 -0.59 -24.16 3.01
C ASN A 169 -0.63 -22.80 2.29
N THR A 170 -1.69 -22.02 2.49
CA THR A 170 -1.93 -20.77 1.76
C THR A 170 -1.86 -19.59 2.70
N LEU A 171 -1.01 -18.61 2.34
CA LEU A 171 -0.86 -17.35 3.06
C LEU A 171 -1.88 -16.32 2.55
N ASN A 172 -2.76 -15.88 3.44
CA ASN A 172 -3.67 -14.78 3.23
C ASN A 172 -3.25 -13.57 4.08
N ALA A 173 -3.62 -12.38 3.66
CA ALA A 173 -3.34 -11.18 4.41
C ALA A 173 -4.48 -10.16 4.38
N ILE A 174 -4.60 -9.37 5.46
CA ILE A 174 -5.47 -8.20 5.53
C ILE A 174 -4.60 -6.96 5.70
N LEU A 175 -4.74 -6.02 4.78
CA LEU A 175 -4.22 -4.67 4.91
C LEU A 175 -5.31 -3.77 5.48
N ASN A 176 -5.07 -3.18 6.64
CA ASN A 176 -5.93 -2.16 7.22
C ASN A 176 -5.39 -0.77 6.90
N GLN A 177 -6.24 0.05 6.31
CA GLN A 177 -5.93 1.40 5.90
C GLN A 177 -6.98 2.38 6.42
N ARG A 178 -6.54 3.41 7.18
CA ARG A 178 -7.46 4.40 7.75
C ARG A 178 -7.94 5.43 6.74
N SER A 179 -7.16 5.67 5.69
CA SER A 179 -7.39 6.73 4.71
C SER A 179 -6.77 6.34 3.37
N GLN A 180 -7.50 6.52 2.27
CA GLN A 180 -7.08 6.13 0.93
C GLN A 180 -7.53 7.16 -0.10
N ASP A 181 -6.58 7.95 -0.61
CA ASP A 181 -6.79 8.72 -1.84
C ASP A 181 -6.88 7.78 -3.04
N MET A 182 -8.03 7.80 -3.69
CA MET A 182 -8.31 6.88 -4.80
C MET A 182 -7.49 7.22 -6.06
N LEU A 183 -7.08 8.48 -6.25
CA LEU A 183 -6.24 8.85 -7.40
C LEU A 183 -4.76 8.64 -7.11
N ALA A 184 -4.22 9.21 -6.06
CA ALA A 184 -2.79 9.25 -5.83
C ALA A 184 -2.26 7.94 -5.22
N ALA A 185 -2.92 7.42 -4.18
CA ALA A 185 -2.40 6.32 -3.36
C ALA A 185 -3.03 4.95 -3.65
N ASN A 186 -4.26 4.91 -4.18
CA ASN A 186 -4.85 3.63 -4.59
C ASN A 186 -4.06 3.02 -5.73
N ASN A 187 -4.02 1.69 -5.74
CA ASN A 187 -3.18 0.81 -6.51
C ASN A 187 -1.68 0.88 -6.16
N TRP A 188 -1.13 2.00 -5.74
CA TRP A 188 0.23 2.04 -5.20
C TRP A 188 0.36 1.12 -3.97
N ASN A 189 -0.48 1.34 -2.95
CA ASN A 189 -0.49 0.50 -1.75
C ASN A 189 -0.91 -0.95 -2.06
N VAL A 190 -1.91 -1.17 -2.93
CA VAL A 190 -2.33 -2.53 -3.32
C VAL A 190 -1.17 -3.31 -3.94
N VAL A 191 -0.42 -2.70 -4.86
CA VAL A 191 0.77 -3.30 -5.47
C VAL A 191 1.85 -3.61 -4.44
N GLN A 192 2.17 -2.65 -3.54
CA GLN A 192 3.14 -2.84 -2.48
C GLN A 192 2.84 -4.08 -1.64
N TYR A 193 1.62 -4.16 -1.13
CA TYR A 193 1.23 -5.21 -0.20
C TYR A 193 0.95 -6.54 -0.91
N ALA A 194 0.53 -6.53 -2.18
CA ALA A 194 0.47 -7.75 -2.99
C ALA A 194 1.86 -8.37 -3.18
N VAL A 195 2.86 -7.55 -3.53
CA VAL A 195 4.26 -8.01 -3.64
C VAL A 195 4.78 -8.52 -2.31
N LEU A 196 4.50 -7.82 -1.21
CA LEU A 196 4.89 -8.24 0.14
C LEU A 196 4.34 -9.64 0.47
N VAL A 197 3.06 -9.90 0.20
CA VAL A 197 2.45 -11.21 0.46
C VAL A 197 3.10 -12.31 -0.37
N HIS A 198 3.41 -12.06 -1.65
CA HIS A 198 4.15 -13.00 -2.49
C HIS A 198 5.55 -13.32 -1.94
N MET A 199 6.30 -12.28 -1.53
CA MET A 199 7.64 -12.45 -0.95
C MET A 199 7.58 -13.23 0.36
N MET A 200 6.65 -12.87 1.27
CA MET A 200 6.46 -13.56 2.56
C MET A 200 6.05 -15.02 2.36
N ALA A 201 5.16 -15.31 1.42
CA ALA A 201 4.76 -16.67 1.09
C ALA A 201 5.97 -17.49 0.60
N GLN A 202 6.75 -16.96 -0.35
CA GLN A 202 7.91 -17.65 -0.91
C GLN A 202 8.95 -18.01 0.15
N VAL A 203 9.38 -17.05 0.97
CA VAL A 203 10.43 -17.31 1.99
C VAL A 203 9.95 -18.17 3.16
N SER A 204 8.64 -18.33 3.31
CA SER A 204 8.03 -19.18 4.34
C SER A 204 7.60 -20.56 3.79
N GLY A 205 7.83 -20.83 2.50
CA GLY A 205 7.44 -22.09 1.86
C GLY A 205 5.93 -22.28 1.71
N LEU A 206 5.18 -21.17 1.69
CA LEU A 206 3.71 -21.15 1.57
C LEU A 206 3.28 -20.79 0.15
N GLN A 207 2.07 -21.17 -0.21
CA GLN A 207 1.41 -20.69 -1.41
C GLN A 207 0.81 -19.30 -1.15
N VAL A 208 0.81 -18.43 -2.16
CA VAL A 208 0.15 -17.13 -2.06
C VAL A 208 -1.36 -17.32 -2.18
N GLY A 209 -2.11 -16.58 -1.36
CA GLY A 209 -3.57 -16.62 -1.32
C GLY A 209 -4.19 -15.27 -1.63
N GLU A 210 -4.96 -14.73 -0.70
CA GLU A 210 -5.76 -13.53 -0.87
C GLU A 210 -5.15 -12.33 -0.11
N LEU A 211 -5.19 -11.16 -0.74
CA LEU A 211 -5.03 -9.87 -0.08
C LEU A 211 -6.41 -9.23 0.10
N VAL A 212 -6.84 -9.04 1.33
CA VAL A 212 -8.03 -8.25 1.69
C VAL A 212 -7.59 -6.85 2.07
N HIS A 213 -8.08 -5.84 1.36
CA HIS A 213 -7.77 -4.43 1.62
C HIS A 213 -8.99 -3.76 2.25
N VAL A 214 -8.88 -3.41 3.52
CA VAL A 214 -9.91 -2.75 4.32
C VAL A 214 -9.58 -1.27 4.43
N ILE A 215 -10.49 -0.42 3.96
CA ILE A 215 -10.31 1.04 3.90
C ILE A 215 -11.41 1.69 4.73
N ALA A 216 -11.03 2.42 5.79
CA ALA A 216 -12.00 3.13 6.60
C ALA A 216 -12.55 4.36 5.88
N ASP A 217 -11.69 5.21 5.33
CA ASP A 217 -12.06 6.42 4.57
C ASP A 217 -11.46 6.32 3.16
N ALA A 218 -12.30 5.98 2.18
CA ALA A 218 -11.92 5.98 0.77
C ALA A 218 -12.49 7.25 0.11
N HIS A 219 -11.60 8.08 -0.44
CA HIS A 219 -11.99 9.41 -0.90
C HIS A 219 -11.37 9.80 -2.24
N ILE A 220 -12.06 10.75 -2.89
CA ILE A 220 -11.60 11.44 -4.09
C ILE A 220 -11.64 12.93 -3.78
N TYR A 221 -10.51 13.62 -3.92
CA TYR A 221 -10.43 15.07 -3.77
C TYR A 221 -11.20 15.77 -4.88
N ASP A 222 -11.74 16.96 -4.61
CA ASP A 222 -12.53 17.75 -5.55
C ASP A 222 -11.83 17.96 -6.90
N ARG A 223 -10.55 18.35 -6.90
CA ARG A 223 -9.77 18.52 -8.14
C ARG A 223 -9.35 17.20 -8.80
N HIS A 224 -9.49 16.08 -8.09
CA HIS A 224 -9.25 14.76 -8.66
C HIS A 224 -10.46 14.18 -9.41
N VAL A 225 -11.67 14.68 -9.15
CA VAL A 225 -12.90 14.16 -9.77
C VAL A 225 -12.82 14.13 -11.30
N PRO A 226 -12.49 15.22 -12.01
CA PRO A 226 -12.40 15.18 -13.47
C PRO A 226 -11.35 14.20 -14.01
N VAL A 227 -10.25 14.02 -13.26
CA VAL A 227 -9.17 13.09 -13.63
C VAL A 227 -9.64 11.65 -13.48
N ILE A 228 -10.31 11.32 -12.37
CA ILE A 228 -10.91 10.00 -12.15
C ILE A 228 -11.95 9.70 -13.21
N GLU A 229 -12.88 10.62 -13.52
CA GLU A 229 -13.91 10.43 -14.55
C GLU A 229 -13.29 10.09 -15.91
N LYS A 230 -12.19 10.74 -16.27
CA LYS A 230 -11.44 10.44 -17.50
C LYS A 230 -10.80 9.05 -17.45
N ILE A 231 -10.15 8.68 -16.33
CA ILE A 231 -9.53 7.36 -16.14
C ILE A 231 -10.58 6.25 -16.27
N LEU A 232 -11.78 6.44 -15.72
CA LEU A 232 -12.86 5.45 -15.76
C LEU A 232 -13.40 5.17 -17.18
N GLN A 233 -13.09 6.02 -18.16
CA GLN A 233 -13.46 5.85 -19.57
C GLN A 233 -12.41 5.08 -20.39
N ASN A 234 -11.21 4.90 -19.85
CA ASN A 234 -10.14 4.20 -20.55
C ASN A 234 -10.50 2.71 -20.76
N PRO A 235 -10.19 2.15 -21.92
CA PRO A 235 -10.32 0.70 -22.13
C PRO A 235 -9.36 -0.05 -21.24
N GLN A 236 -9.81 -1.21 -20.76
CA GLN A 236 -8.98 -2.07 -19.90
C GLN A 236 -8.11 -2.99 -20.75
N TYR A 237 -6.89 -3.26 -20.30
CA TYR A 237 -6.05 -4.33 -20.80
C TYR A 237 -6.17 -5.59 -19.93
N ASP A 238 -5.60 -6.69 -20.39
CA ASP A 238 -5.49 -7.89 -19.59
C ASP A 238 -4.46 -7.71 -18.47
N ALA A 239 -4.67 -8.39 -17.36
CA ALA A 239 -3.74 -8.36 -16.25
C ALA A 239 -2.38 -8.93 -16.66
N PRO A 240 -1.27 -8.31 -16.24
CA PRO A 240 0.06 -8.83 -16.49
C PRO A 240 0.33 -10.10 -15.69
N LYS A 241 1.27 -10.90 -16.15
CA LYS A 241 1.79 -12.02 -15.40
C LYS A 241 2.85 -11.54 -14.39
N PHE A 242 2.61 -11.80 -13.12
CA PHE A 242 3.54 -11.50 -12.04
C PHE A 242 4.41 -12.69 -11.69
N SER A 243 5.67 -12.45 -11.38
CA SER A 243 6.58 -13.47 -10.86
C SER A 243 7.59 -12.89 -9.88
N VAL A 244 8.00 -13.73 -8.93
CA VAL A 244 9.09 -13.47 -7.98
C VAL A 244 10.26 -14.39 -8.35
N ASP A 245 11.49 -13.92 -8.25
CA ASP A 245 12.70 -14.70 -8.48
C ASP A 245 12.73 -15.90 -7.51
N PRO A 246 12.58 -17.14 -8.01
CA PRO A 246 12.48 -18.33 -7.16
C PRO A 246 13.80 -18.66 -6.44
N SER A 247 14.90 -18.07 -6.81
CA SER A 247 16.20 -18.29 -6.19
C SER A 247 16.37 -17.53 -4.86
N VAL A 248 15.49 -16.56 -4.57
CA VAL A 248 15.57 -15.76 -3.34
C VAL A 248 14.80 -16.45 -2.21
N HIS A 249 15.53 -16.87 -1.18
CA HIS A 249 15.01 -17.61 -0.01
C HIS A 249 15.07 -16.83 1.31
N ASP A 250 15.67 -15.65 1.29
CA ASP A 250 15.73 -14.72 2.42
C ASP A 250 14.98 -13.44 2.10
N PHE A 251 14.07 -13.03 2.98
CA PHE A 251 13.30 -11.79 2.81
C PHE A 251 14.20 -10.56 2.62
N TYR A 252 15.32 -10.52 3.32
CA TYR A 252 16.26 -9.40 3.26
C TYR A 252 17.17 -9.40 2.02
N ALA A 253 17.13 -10.46 1.22
CA ALA A 253 17.85 -10.54 -0.05
C ALA A 253 17.03 -10.05 -1.27
N PHE A 254 15.72 -9.82 -1.12
CA PHE A 254 14.91 -9.28 -2.22
C PHE A 254 15.35 -7.87 -2.59
N THR A 255 15.26 -7.57 -3.88
CA THR A 255 15.42 -6.23 -4.45
C THR A 255 14.23 -5.92 -5.36
N LYS A 256 14.09 -4.67 -5.80
CA LYS A 256 13.07 -4.30 -6.80
C LYS A 256 13.20 -5.06 -8.14
N ASN A 257 14.34 -5.70 -8.39
CA ASN A 257 14.57 -6.51 -9.58
C ASN A 257 14.24 -8.00 -9.35
N SER A 258 13.97 -8.40 -8.13
CA SER A 258 13.54 -9.77 -7.81
C SER A 258 12.08 -10.05 -8.21
N VAL A 259 11.36 -9.05 -8.72
CA VAL A 259 9.98 -9.19 -9.19
C VAL A 259 9.83 -8.68 -10.61
N GLN A 260 8.95 -9.31 -11.38
CA GLN A 260 8.70 -8.97 -12.78
C GLN A 260 7.20 -8.94 -13.07
N LEU A 261 6.81 -8.04 -13.98
CA LEU A 261 5.49 -7.97 -14.60
C LEU A 261 5.64 -8.11 -16.11
N GLU A 262 5.29 -9.28 -16.60
CA GLU A 262 5.32 -9.58 -18.04
C GLU A 262 4.01 -9.14 -18.69
N GLY A 263 4.10 -8.41 -19.81
CA GLY A 263 2.94 -7.96 -20.57
C GLY A 263 2.15 -6.80 -19.93
N TYR A 264 2.72 -6.06 -18.98
CA TYR A 264 2.03 -4.93 -18.36
C TYR A 264 1.81 -3.79 -19.35
N GLN A 265 0.55 -3.50 -19.62
CA GLN A 265 0.07 -2.39 -20.42
C GLN A 265 -0.87 -1.53 -19.58
N ALA A 266 -0.75 -0.21 -19.71
CA ALA A 266 -1.61 0.73 -19.01
C ALA A 266 -1.60 2.09 -19.73
N HIS A 267 -2.70 2.84 -19.58
CA HIS A 267 -2.79 4.19 -20.13
C HIS A 267 -1.89 5.15 -19.34
N PRO A 268 -1.19 6.07 -20.02
CA PRO A 268 -0.47 7.13 -19.34
C PRO A 268 -1.44 8.02 -18.57
N LEU A 269 -1.00 8.51 -17.42
CA LEU A 269 -1.73 9.60 -16.74
C LEU A 269 -1.35 10.91 -17.44
N GLU A 270 -2.35 11.63 -17.94
CA GLU A 270 -2.12 12.92 -18.59
C GLU A 270 -2.07 14.06 -17.57
N GLY A 271 -1.02 14.86 -17.63
CA GLY A 271 -0.81 15.99 -16.76
C GLY A 271 -0.23 15.66 -15.37
N LYS A 272 0.01 16.71 -14.59
CA LYS A 272 0.42 16.60 -13.17
C LYS A 272 -0.84 16.39 -12.32
N ILE A 273 -0.81 15.40 -11.44
CA ILE A 273 -1.87 15.25 -10.42
C ILE A 273 -1.75 16.44 -9.45
N PRO A 274 -2.85 17.17 -9.19
CA PRO A 274 -2.87 18.16 -8.12
C PRO A 274 -2.52 17.50 -6.77
N VAL A 275 -1.75 18.18 -5.95
CA VAL A 275 -1.30 17.65 -4.64
C VAL A 275 -1.99 18.41 -3.53
N ALA A 276 -2.63 17.67 -2.62
CA ALA A 276 -3.16 18.17 -1.36
C ALA A 276 -2.19 17.81 -0.22
N VAL A 277 -1.79 18.79 0.61
CA VAL A 277 -0.81 18.67 1.69
C VAL A 277 -1.39 18.98 3.06
#